data_15fbb516fc52b5e849e9e2afe5ec8ada
#
_entry.id   15fbb516fc52b5e849e9e2afe5ec8ada
#
_cell.length_a   1.000
_cell.length_b   1.000
_cell.length_c   1.000
_cell.angle_alpha   90.00
_cell.angle_beta   90.00
_cell.angle_gamma   90.00
#
_symmetry.space_group_name_H-M   'P 1'
#
loop_
_entity.id
_entity.type
_entity.pdbx_description
1 polymer ?
#
loop_
_entity_poly.entity_id
_entity_poly.type
_entity_poly.pdbx_seq_one_letter_code
_entity_poly.pdbx_strand_id
1 'polypeptide(L)'
;MANELGIFSVDKLNLTTIKDYLKGGSQASDDELILLINLCKQNNMNPFMKEVYFIKYGSAPAQIVVSRDFYRKRAFQNPNFAGIEVGVIVLNKDGVLEHNEGTFKTKDQELVGAWARVHLKNTEIPVYVAVSYDEYVQMKNGQPNSMWANKPCTMLGKVAESQALRMAFPAEFSGTYGEEEYPEPEKEPREVNGVKEPDRAQIESFDKEDYAARKIEELKEKAQPQKEVVEETGEVIDEITAEDF
;
A
#
# COMPACT_ATOMS: atom_id res chain seq x y z
N MET A 1 -4.58 -34.91 17.75
CA MET A 1 -5.66 -34.02 17.24
C MET A 1 -5.33 -32.53 17.34
N ALA A 2 -4.08 -32.14 17.05
CA ALA A 2 -3.65 -30.72 17.09
C ALA A 2 -3.17 -30.18 15.72
N ASN A 3 -3.44 -30.90 14.62
CA ASN A 3 -2.79 -30.64 13.33
C ASN A 3 -3.70 -30.02 12.26
N GLU A 4 -4.99 -29.89 12.48
CA GLU A 4 -5.90 -29.33 11.46
C GLU A 4 -6.05 -27.80 11.54
N LEU A 5 -5.83 -27.19 12.71
CA LEU A 5 -5.85 -25.73 12.87
C LEU A 5 -4.63 -25.02 12.25
N GLY A 6 -3.59 -25.77 11.89
CA GLY A 6 -2.36 -25.20 11.34
C GLY A 6 -2.45 -24.67 9.91
N ILE A 7 -3.45 -25.05 9.14
CA ILE A 7 -3.65 -24.60 7.75
C ILE A 7 -4.04 -23.11 7.71
N PHE A 8 -4.73 -22.64 8.73
CA PHE A 8 -5.22 -21.26 8.81
C PHE A 8 -4.25 -20.27 9.47
N SER A 9 -3.03 -20.71 9.79
CA SER A 9 -2.00 -19.83 10.34
C SER A 9 -1.29 -19.05 9.23
N VAL A 10 -1.10 -17.75 9.43
CA VAL A 10 -0.39 -16.87 8.47
C VAL A 10 1.04 -17.34 8.22
N ASP A 11 1.73 -17.87 9.23
CA ASP A 11 3.11 -18.37 9.12
C ASP A 11 3.25 -19.54 8.14
N LYS A 12 2.17 -20.34 8.01
CA LYS A 12 2.12 -21.52 7.15
C LYS A 12 1.63 -21.23 5.74
N LEU A 13 1.32 -19.97 5.42
CA LEU A 13 0.94 -19.58 4.06
C LEU A 13 2.07 -19.93 3.09
N ASN A 14 1.72 -20.65 2.04
CA ASN A 14 2.61 -20.99 0.93
C ASN A 14 1.85 -20.94 -0.39
N LEU A 15 2.60 -21.02 -1.49
CA LEU A 15 2.05 -20.87 -2.83
C LEU A 15 0.96 -21.92 -3.14
N THR A 16 1.17 -23.17 -2.72
CA THR A 16 0.20 -24.26 -2.94
C THR A 16 -1.11 -23.96 -2.20
N THR A 17 -1.02 -23.62 -0.92
CA THR A 17 -2.19 -23.30 -0.10
C THR A 17 -3.00 -22.13 -0.67
N ILE A 18 -2.32 -21.07 -1.13
CA ILE A 18 -2.99 -19.91 -1.73
C ILE A 18 -3.60 -20.27 -3.08
N LYS A 19 -2.92 -21.02 -3.94
CA LYS A 19 -3.47 -21.50 -5.21
C LYS A 19 -4.72 -22.35 -4.99
N ASP A 20 -4.70 -23.22 -3.99
CA ASP A 20 -5.86 -24.07 -3.66
C ASP A 20 -7.03 -23.26 -3.11
N TYR A 21 -6.76 -22.23 -2.31
CA TYR A 21 -7.78 -21.33 -1.78
C TYR A 21 -8.40 -20.41 -2.85
N LEU A 22 -7.58 -19.92 -3.76
CA LEU A 22 -8.01 -19.03 -4.86
C LEU A 22 -8.57 -19.81 -6.07
N LYS A 23 -8.78 -21.12 -5.97
CA LYS A 23 -9.39 -21.97 -7.00
C LYS A 23 -10.79 -21.51 -7.39
N GLY A 24 -10.87 -20.48 -8.15
CA GLY A 24 -12.07 -19.92 -8.75
C GLY A 24 -11.78 -19.28 -10.11
N GLY A 25 -10.60 -19.55 -10.70
CA GLY A 25 -10.28 -19.11 -12.06
C GLY A 25 -9.48 -17.83 -12.15
N SER A 26 -8.79 -17.38 -11.09
CA SER A 26 -7.88 -16.26 -11.24
C SER A 26 -6.67 -16.68 -12.07
N GLN A 27 -6.36 -15.91 -13.11
CA GLN A 27 -5.15 -16.05 -13.93
C GLN A 27 -3.94 -15.40 -13.24
N ALA A 28 -3.84 -15.58 -11.91
CA ALA A 28 -2.77 -14.99 -11.12
C ALA A 28 -1.44 -15.64 -11.45
N SER A 29 -0.39 -14.82 -11.63
CA SER A 29 0.98 -15.32 -11.74
C SER A 29 1.51 -15.75 -10.37
N ASP A 30 2.54 -16.59 -10.37
CA ASP A 30 3.19 -17.01 -9.14
C ASP A 30 3.82 -15.83 -8.39
N ASP A 31 4.33 -14.83 -9.11
CA ASP A 31 4.91 -13.62 -8.52
C ASP A 31 3.86 -12.77 -7.80
N GLU A 32 2.66 -12.62 -8.38
CA GLU A 32 1.55 -11.91 -7.73
C GLU A 32 1.10 -12.62 -6.45
N LEU A 33 1.08 -13.96 -6.46
CA LEU A 33 0.72 -14.75 -5.28
C LEU A 33 1.82 -14.71 -4.21
N ILE A 34 3.09 -14.69 -4.59
CA ILE A 34 4.23 -14.51 -3.68
C ILE A 34 4.17 -13.13 -3.04
N LEU A 35 3.84 -12.09 -3.80
CA LEU A 35 3.63 -10.75 -3.25
C LEU A 35 2.51 -10.73 -2.20
N LEU A 36 1.37 -11.36 -2.50
CA LEU A 36 0.26 -11.52 -1.53
C LEU A 36 0.73 -12.24 -0.26
N ILE A 37 1.44 -13.37 -0.40
CA ILE A 37 1.92 -14.15 0.75
C ILE A 37 2.87 -13.32 1.62
N ASN A 38 3.80 -12.60 1.00
CA ASN A 38 4.75 -11.76 1.71
C ASN A 38 4.03 -10.63 2.46
N LEU A 39 3.07 -9.96 1.81
CA LEU A 39 2.27 -8.92 2.45
C LEU A 39 1.46 -9.47 3.63
N CYS A 40 0.85 -10.65 3.47
CA CYS A 40 0.12 -11.34 4.54
C CYS A 40 1.01 -11.66 5.73
N LYS A 41 2.20 -12.21 5.49
CA LYS A 41 3.15 -12.56 6.56
C LYS A 41 3.71 -11.33 7.26
N GLN A 42 4.10 -10.31 6.51
CA GLN A 42 4.66 -9.08 7.06
C GLN A 42 3.68 -8.33 7.97
N ASN A 43 2.40 -8.28 7.56
CA ASN A 43 1.36 -7.57 8.30
C ASN A 43 0.53 -8.49 9.20
N ASN A 44 0.84 -9.79 9.27
CA ASN A 44 0.07 -10.79 10.00
C ASN A 44 -1.42 -10.77 9.62
N MET A 45 -1.70 -10.71 8.29
CA MET A 45 -3.05 -10.74 7.71
C MET A 45 -3.42 -12.15 7.29
N ASN A 46 -4.59 -12.61 7.67
CA ASN A 46 -5.06 -13.95 7.34
C ASN A 46 -6.10 -13.89 6.19
N PRO A 47 -5.76 -14.34 4.96
CA PRO A 47 -6.69 -14.33 3.84
C PRO A 47 -7.89 -15.28 4.04
N PHE A 48 -7.74 -16.36 4.82
CA PHE A 48 -8.84 -17.28 5.13
C PHE A 48 -9.89 -16.65 6.05
N MET A 49 -9.49 -15.66 6.85
CA MET A 49 -10.39 -14.87 7.69
C MET A 49 -10.96 -13.64 6.98
N LYS A 50 -10.72 -13.51 5.67
CA LYS A 50 -11.15 -12.37 4.85
C LYS A 50 -10.59 -11.03 5.35
N GLU A 51 -9.40 -11.05 5.92
CA GLU A 51 -8.70 -9.84 6.33
C GLU A 51 -8.04 -9.13 5.15
N VAL A 52 -7.78 -9.90 4.07
CA VAL A 52 -7.24 -9.43 2.80
C VAL A 52 -7.91 -10.18 1.65
N TYR A 53 -8.13 -9.48 0.55
CA TYR A 53 -8.69 -10.01 -0.70
C TYR A 53 -7.67 -9.85 -1.82
N PHE A 54 -7.63 -10.84 -2.69
CA PHE A 54 -6.86 -10.80 -3.92
C PHE A 54 -7.85 -10.68 -5.08
N ILE A 55 -7.81 -9.55 -5.78
CA ILE A 55 -8.75 -9.25 -6.86
C ILE A 55 -7.97 -9.12 -8.16
N LYS A 56 -8.35 -9.88 -9.18
CA LYS A 56 -7.74 -9.84 -10.50
C LYS A 56 -8.81 -9.80 -11.57
N TYR A 57 -8.71 -8.82 -12.46
CA TYR A 57 -9.61 -8.65 -13.59
C TYR A 57 -8.86 -8.92 -14.91
N GLY A 58 -9.13 -10.07 -15.55
CA GLY A 58 -8.51 -10.43 -16.81
C GLY A 58 -6.98 -10.39 -16.75
N SER A 59 -6.35 -9.65 -17.67
CA SER A 59 -4.89 -9.46 -17.74
C SER A 59 -4.36 -8.31 -16.91
N ALA A 60 -5.22 -7.52 -16.27
CA ALA A 60 -4.79 -6.41 -15.41
C ALA A 60 -3.97 -6.92 -14.22
N PRO A 61 -3.03 -6.12 -13.69
CA PRO A 61 -2.34 -6.45 -12.45
C PRO A 61 -3.30 -6.77 -11.32
N ALA A 62 -2.94 -7.73 -10.46
CA ALA A 62 -3.75 -8.07 -9.31
C ALA A 62 -3.75 -6.93 -8.28
N GLN A 63 -4.89 -6.69 -7.67
CA GLN A 63 -5.08 -5.77 -6.56
C GLN A 63 -5.15 -6.56 -5.26
N ILE A 64 -4.37 -6.15 -4.26
CA ILE A 64 -4.39 -6.71 -2.92
C ILE A 64 -5.12 -5.71 -2.02
N VAL A 65 -6.33 -6.07 -1.64
CA VAL A 65 -7.27 -5.20 -0.92
C VAL A 65 -7.38 -5.66 0.52
N VAL A 66 -7.18 -4.74 1.46
CA VAL A 66 -7.27 -5.01 2.89
C VAL A 66 -8.67 -4.66 3.40
N SER A 67 -9.25 -5.54 4.21
CA SER A 67 -10.59 -5.31 4.75
C SER A 67 -10.57 -4.24 5.85
N ARG A 68 -11.65 -3.44 5.94
CA ARG A 68 -11.83 -2.51 7.04
C ARG A 68 -11.78 -3.20 8.41
N ASP A 69 -12.28 -4.41 8.51
CA ASP A 69 -12.31 -5.14 9.77
C ASP A 69 -10.92 -5.56 10.25
N PHE A 70 -9.96 -5.74 9.31
CA PHE A 70 -8.56 -5.91 9.67
C PHE A 70 -7.98 -4.65 10.33
N TYR A 71 -8.22 -3.46 9.76
CA TYR A 71 -7.77 -2.20 10.34
C TYR A 71 -8.33 -2.01 11.75
N ARG A 72 -9.63 -2.25 11.94
CA ARG A 72 -10.28 -2.19 13.25
C ARG A 72 -9.65 -3.16 14.23
N LYS A 73 -9.53 -4.44 13.85
CA LYS A 73 -8.95 -5.48 14.70
C LYS A 73 -7.55 -5.11 15.19
N ARG A 74 -6.69 -4.61 14.30
CA ARG A 74 -5.33 -4.20 14.64
C ARG A 74 -5.31 -2.96 15.53
N ALA A 75 -6.13 -1.96 15.23
CA ALA A 75 -6.24 -0.77 16.06
C ALA A 75 -6.69 -1.11 17.49
N PHE A 76 -7.71 -1.96 17.64
CA PHE A 76 -8.17 -2.41 18.97
C PHE A 76 -7.15 -3.23 19.75
N GLN A 77 -6.18 -3.85 19.08
CA GLN A 77 -5.06 -4.55 19.71
C GLN A 77 -3.92 -3.61 20.14
N ASN A 78 -3.88 -2.40 19.59
CA ASN A 78 -2.84 -1.43 19.95
C ASN A 78 -3.13 -0.82 21.32
N PRO A 79 -2.18 -0.84 22.27
CA PRO A 79 -2.38 -0.30 23.62
C PRO A 79 -2.65 1.21 23.65
N ASN A 80 -2.20 1.96 22.63
CA ASN A 80 -2.42 3.40 22.53
C ASN A 80 -3.77 3.78 21.92
N PHE A 81 -4.51 2.85 21.34
CA PHE A 81 -5.83 3.13 20.80
C PHE A 81 -6.82 3.48 21.89
N ALA A 82 -7.53 4.59 21.74
CA ALA A 82 -8.55 5.06 22.69
C ALA A 82 -9.97 5.04 22.10
N GLY A 83 -10.10 5.00 20.77
CA GLY A 83 -11.40 4.94 20.11
C GLY A 83 -11.39 5.53 18.71
N ILE A 84 -12.48 5.33 17.99
CA ILE A 84 -12.71 5.91 16.68
C ILE A 84 -14.15 6.38 16.53
N GLU A 85 -14.30 7.57 15.95
CA GLU A 85 -15.57 8.15 15.53
C GLU A 85 -15.58 8.22 14.01
N VAL A 86 -16.72 7.92 13.40
CA VAL A 86 -16.92 7.99 11.94
C VAL A 86 -18.26 8.66 11.65
N GLY A 87 -18.27 9.53 10.67
CA GLY A 87 -19.48 10.21 10.27
C GLY A 87 -19.49 10.63 8.81
N VAL A 88 -20.58 11.24 8.40
CA VAL A 88 -20.75 11.80 7.06
C VAL A 88 -20.86 13.32 7.13
N ILE A 89 -20.41 13.98 6.07
CA ILE A 89 -20.56 15.42 5.85
C ILE A 89 -21.66 15.58 4.81
N VAL A 90 -22.66 16.33 5.16
CA VAL A 90 -23.84 16.53 4.32
C VAL A 90 -24.16 18.01 4.14
N LEU A 91 -24.79 18.34 3.03
CA LEU A 91 -25.39 19.64 2.78
C LEU A 91 -26.88 19.55 3.09
N ASN A 92 -27.38 20.39 3.96
CA ASN A 92 -28.81 20.43 4.26
C ASN A 92 -29.59 21.27 3.23
N LYS A 93 -30.92 21.36 3.38
CA LYS A 93 -31.80 22.14 2.47
C LYS A 93 -31.45 23.61 2.36
N ASP A 94 -30.85 24.17 3.40
CA ASP A 94 -30.47 25.58 3.48
C ASP A 94 -29.08 25.86 2.92
N GLY A 95 -28.41 24.83 2.38
CA GLY A 95 -27.05 24.91 1.85
C GLY A 95 -25.96 24.97 2.94
N VAL A 96 -26.27 24.54 4.16
CA VAL A 96 -25.32 24.51 5.28
C VAL A 96 -24.70 23.13 5.41
N LEU A 97 -23.37 23.08 5.59
CA LEU A 97 -22.63 21.84 5.86
C LEU A 97 -22.89 21.37 7.30
N GLU A 98 -23.26 20.11 7.43
CA GLU A 98 -23.47 19.44 8.70
C GLU A 98 -22.59 18.20 8.81
N HIS A 99 -22.06 17.94 10.01
CA HIS A 99 -21.30 16.75 10.32
C HIS A 99 -22.16 15.79 11.13
N ASN A 100 -22.70 14.78 10.47
CA ASN A 100 -23.51 13.75 11.13
C ASN A 100 -22.59 12.66 11.69
N GLU A 101 -22.87 12.20 12.90
CA GLU A 101 -22.25 10.99 13.44
C GLU A 101 -22.87 9.75 12.80
N GLY A 102 -22.03 8.75 12.53
CA GLY A 102 -22.45 7.55 11.82
C GLY A 102 -22.54 7.71 10.31
N THR A 103 -22.82 6.61 9.63
CA THR A 103 -22.82 6.55 8.16
C THR A 103 -24.23 6.58 7.59
N PHE A 104 -25.04 7.57 8.00
CA PHE A 104 -26.40 7.76 7.46
C PHE A 104 -26.69 9.24 7.19
N LYS A 105 -27.62 9.49 6.29
CA LYS A 105 -28.19 10.80 6.00
C LYS A 105 -29.68 10.70 5.82
N THR A 106 -30.40 11.79 6.03
CA THR A 106 -31.83 11.91 5.71
C THR A 106 -32.03 12.10 4.19
N LYS A 107 -33.27 11.98 3.74
CA LYS A 107 -33.60 12.17 2.31
C LYS A 107 -33.35 13.59 1.84
N ASP A 108 -33.45 14.53 2.75
CA ASP A 108 -33.34 15.96 2.49
C ASP A 108 -31.91 16.49 2.55
N GLN A 109 -30.94 15.63 2.84
CA GLN A 109 -29.52 15.96 2.92
C GLN A 109 -28.79 15.39 1.70
N GLU A 110 -27.88 16.16 1.15
CA GLU A 110 -26.96 15.73 0.09
C GLU A 110 -25.62 15.29 0.72
N LEU A 111 -25.12 14.12 0.30
CA LEU A 111 -23.81 13.62 0.76
C LEU A 111 -22.70 14.33 0.01
N VAL A 112 -21.82 15.03 0.72
CA VAL A 112 -20.65 15.72 0.13
C VAL A 112 -19.33 15.17 0.63
N GLY A 113 -19.31 14.49 1.79
CA GLY A 113 -18.10 13.94 2.35
C GLY A 113 -18.34 12.91 3.45
N ALA A 114 -17.25 12.42 4.00
CA ALA A 114 -17.24 11.66 5.25
C ALA A 114 -16.02 12.06 6.09
N TRP A 115 -16.08 11.78 7.37
CA TRP A 115 -15.00 12.05 8.29
C TRP A 115 -14.77 10.89 9.25
N ALA A 116 -13.55 10.77 9.73
CA ALA A 116 -13.21 9.87 10.82
C ALA A 116 -12.24 10.55 11.78
N ARG A 117 -12.34 10.19 13.05
CA ARG A 117 -11.49 10.70 14.12
C ARG A 117 -11.00 9.53 14.98
N VAL A 118 -9.67 9.35 15.03
CA VAL A 118 -9.02 8.32 15.82
C VAL A 118 -8.40 8.95 17.05
N HIS A 119 -8.80 8.47 18.23
CA HIS A 119 -8.28 8.90 19.51
C HIS A 119 -7.15 7.98 19.95
N LEU A 120 -6.06 8.58 20.40
CA LEU A 120 -4.89 7.89 20.94
C LEU A 120 -4.68 8.32 22.40
N LYS A 121 -4.30 7.39 23.28
CA LYS A 121 -4.12 7.66 24.72
C LYS A 121 -2.95 8.59 25.03
N ASN A 122 -1.97 8.65 24.13
CA ASN A 122 -0.72 9.40 24.30
C ASN A 122 -0.73 10.77 23.59
N THR A 123 -1.85 11.19 23.00
CA THR A 123 -2.00 12.48 22.33
C THR A 123 -3.29 13.17 22.75
N GLU A 124 -3.24 14.49 22.92
CA GLU A 124 -4.44 15.29 23.21
C GLU A 124 -5.26 15.54 21.93
N ILE A 125 -4.57 15.65 20.80
CA ILE A 125 -5.21 15.94 19.52
C ILE A 125 -5.45 14.62 18.78
N PRO A 126 -6.73 14.29 18.49
CA PRO A 126 -7.05 13.10 17.71
C PRO A 126 -6.60 13.25 16.26
N VAL A 127 -6.31 12.13 15.61
CA VAL A 127 -6.07 12.09 14.16
C VAL A 127 -7.41 12.25 13.46
N TYR A 128 -7.57 13.31 12.69
CA TYR A 128 -8.79 13.63 11.96
C TYR A 128 -8.54 13.56 10.46
N VAL A 129 -9.45 12.89 9.76
CA VAL A 129 -9.46 12.81 8.29
C VAL A 129 -10.87 13.12 7.80
N ALA A 130 -10.98 13.93 6.77
CA ALA A 130 -12.20 14.15 6.01
C ALA A 130 -11.93 13.89 4.53
N VAL A 131 -12.88 13.26 3.85
CA VAL A 131 -12.78 12.86 2.44
C VAL A 131 -13.98 13.37 1.65
N SER A 132 -13.77 13.76 0.40
CA SER A 132 -14.81 14.24 -0.50
C SER A 132 -15.49 13.06 -1.21
N TYR A 133 -16.81 13.14 -1.41
CA TYR A 133 -17.54 12.14 -2.17
C TYR A 133 -17.09 12.09 -3.64
N ASP A 134 -16.87 13.25 -4.26
CA ASP A 134 -16.52 13.34 -5.68
C ASP A 134 -15.13 12.78 -6.01
N GLU A 135 -14.21 12.79 -5.03
CA GLU A 135 -12.87 12.22 -5.21
C GLU A 135 -12.82 10.71 -5.13
N TYR A 136 -13.75 10.10 -4.37
CA TYR A 136 -13.69 8.66 -4.09
C TYR A 136 -14.80 7.85 -4.75
N VAL A 137 -15.86 8.49 -5.25
CA VAL A 137 -16.94 7.75 -5.91
C VAL A 137 -16.42 6.98 -7.12
N GLN A 138 -16.56 5.67 -7.08
CA GLN A 138 -16.15 4.82 -8.19
C GLN A 138 -17.24 4.78 -9.26
N MET A 139 -16.87 5.22 -10.46
CA MET A 139 -17.77 5.34 -11.61
C MET A 139 -17.66 4.14 -12.53
N LYS A 140 -18.77 3.66 -13.03
CA LYS A 140 -18.85 2.64 -14.09
C LYS A 140 -19.82 3.10 -15.17
N ASN A 141 -19.33 3.24 -16.40
CA ASN A 141 -20.12 3.74 -17.53
C ASN A 141 -20.77 5.12 -17.26
N GLY A 142 -20.04 6.02 -16.60
CA GLY A 142 -20.52 7.38 -16.31
C GLY A 142 -21.52 7.50 -15.14
N GLN A 143 -21.77 6.42 -14.41
CA GLN A 143 -22.61 6.40 -13.21
C GLN A 143 -21.86 5.75 -12.04
N PRO A 144 -22.18 6.08 -10.78
CA PRO A 144 -21.63 5.36 -9.64
C PRO A 144 -21.86 3.86 -9.78
N ASN A 145 -20.85 3.04 -9.48
CA ASN A 145 -21.02 1.60 -9.48
C ASN A 145 -22.08 1.16 -8.46
N SER A 146 -22.55 -0.09 -8.52
CA SER A 146 -23.69 -0.55 -7.72
C SER A 146 -23.51 -0.37 -6.21
N MET A 147 -22.30 -0.47 -5.69
CA MET A 147 -22.04 -0.27 -4.26
C MET A 147 -22.14 1.20 -3.88
N TRP A 148 -21.52 2.08 -4.67
CA TRP A 148 -21.57 3.53 -4.45
C TRP A 148 -22.95 4.13 -4.71
N ALA A 149 -23.72 3.58 -5.66
CA ALA A 149 -25.10 4.01 -5.88
C ALA A 149 -26.03 3.62 -4.71
N ASN A 150 -25.89 2.41 -4.17
CA ASN A 150 -26.80 1.88 -3.15
C ASN A 150 -26.41 2.22 -1.72
N LYS A 151 -25.10 2.38 -1.43
CA LYS A 151 -24.58 2.56 -0.07
C LYS A 151 -23.48 3.66 -0.01
N PRO A 152 -23.70 4.86 -0.57
CA PRO A 152 -22.67 5.88 -0.67
C PRO A 152 -22.10 6.31 0.69
N CYS A 153 -22.93 6.52 1.70
CA CYS A 153 -22.50 6.90 3.04
C CYS A 153 -21.59 5.83 3.68
N THR A 154 -21.95 4.55 3.51
CA THR A 154 -21.16 3.43 4.02
C THR A 154 -19.82 3.33 3.29
N MET A 155 -19.81 3.48 1.97
CA MET A 155 -18.59 3.40 1.17
C MET A 155 -17.63 4.53 1.52
N LEU A 156 -18.13 5.76 1.56
CA LEU A 156 -17.31 6.92 1.89
C LEU A 156 -16.81 6.90 3.35
N GLY A 157 -17.66 6.46 4.29
CA GLY A 157 -17.26 6.26 5.68
C GLY A 157 -16.13 5.25 5.86
N LYS A 158 -16.10 4.17 5.05
CA LYS A 158 -14.99 3.22 5.05
C LYS A 158 -13.68 3.86 4.59
N VAL A 159 -13.72 4.72 3.56
CA VAL A 159 -12.54 5.46 3.09
C VAL A 159 -11.98 6.34 4.20
N ALA A 160 -12.82 7.18 4.81
CA ALA A 160 -12.40 8.07 5.89
C ALA A 160 -11.81 7.29 7.06
N GLU A 161 -12.46 6.20 7.46
CA GLU A 161 -12.02 5.33 8.57
C GLU A 161 -10.67 4.68 8.28
N SER A 162 -10.49 4.08 7.10
CA SER A 162 -9.25 3.41 6.71
C SER A 162 -8.08 4.39 6.65
N GLN A 163 -8.29 5.58 6.12
CA GLN A 163 -7.26 6.62 6.07
C GLN A 163 -6.89 7.13 7.47
N ALA A 164 -7.88 7.38 8.33
CA ALA A 164 -7.63 7.84 9.68
C ALA A 164 -6.84 6.80 10.51
N LEU A 165 -7.17 5.52 10.37
CA LEU A 165 -6.46 4.43 11.04
C LEU A 165 -5.02 4.30 10.51
N ARG A 166 -4.79 4.38 9.19
CA ARG A 166 -3.43 4.36 8.64
C ARG A 166 -2.60 5.56 9.08
N MET A 167 -3.21 6.73 9.18
CA MET A 167 -2.55 7.93 9.65
C MET A 167 -2.20 7.85 11.15
N ALA A 168 -3.09 7.23 11.95
CA ALA A 168 -2.88 7.04 13.38
C ALA A 168 -1.80 5.98 13.69
N PHE A 169 -1.67 4.95 12.85
CA PHE A 169 -0.79 3.81 13.05
C PHE A 169 0.04 3.51 11.78
N PRO A 170 0.90 4.43 11.32
CA PRO A 170 1.60 4.29 10.05
C PRO A 170 2.56 3.10 10.01
N ALA A 171 3.17 2.74 11.13
CA ALA A 171 4.07 1.59 11.21
C ALA A 171 3.33 0.24 11.04
N GLU A 172 2.05 0.18 11.44
CA GLU A 172 1.26 -1.05 11.43
C GLU A 172 0.49 -1.25 10.11
N PHE A 173 0.19 -0.16 9.40
CA PHE A 173 -0.64 -0.17 8.20
C PHE A 173 0.08 0.31 6.94
N SER A 174 1.41 0.40 6.95
CA SER A 174 2.19 0.80 5.79
C SER A 174 1.96 -0.14 4.61
N GLY A 175 1.71 0.43 3.43
CA GLY A 175 1.52 -0.30 2.18
C GLY A 175 0.19 -1.06 2.07
N THR A 176 -0.78 -0.78 2.95
CA THR A 176 -2.12 -1.40 2.90
C THR A 176 -3.16 -0.41 2.42
N TYR A 177 -4.08 -0.85 1.54
CA TYR A 177 -5.15 -0.04 0.97
C TYR A 177 -6.46 -0.81 0.97
N GLY A 178 -7.58 -0.10 1.15
CA GLY A 178 -8.93 -0.65 1.02
C GLY A 178 -9.40 -0.72 -0.43
N GLU A 179 -10.47 -1.48 -0.69
CA GLU A 179 -11.07 -1.59 -2.03
C GLU A 179 -11.52 -0.23 -2.58
N GLU A 180 -12.02 0.61 -1.69
CA GLU A 180 -12.57 1.92 -2.00
C GLU A 180 -11.51 2.93 -2.46
N GLU A 181 -10.24 2.64 -2.21
CA GLU A 181 -9.11 3.52 -2.53
C GLU A 181 -8.40 3.14 -3.83
N TYR A 182 -8.72 1.95 -4.40
CA TYR A 182 -8.21 1.55 -5.70
C TYR A 182 -9.10 2.16 -6.79
N PRO A 183 -8.52 2.89 -7.77
CA PRO A 183 -9.26 3.26 -8.96
C PRO A 183 -9.72 1.99 -9.68
N GLU A 184 -10.90 2.02 -10.31
CA GLU A 184 -11.28 0.96 -11.24
C GLU A 184 -10.16 0.82 -12.30
N PRO A 185 -9.71 -0.41 -12.64
CA PRO A 185 -8.65 -0.60 -13.59
C PRO A 185 -9.05 0.04 -14.93
N GLU A 186 -8.34 1.08 -15.32
CA GLU A 186 -8.38 1.59 -16.68
C GLU A 186 -8.03 0.43 -17.61
N LYS A 187 -8.74 0.30 -18.73
CA LYS A 187 -8.57 -0.82 -19.69
C LYS A 187 -7.18 -0.91 -20.30
N GLU A 188 -6.32 0.05 -20.03
CA GLU A 188 -4.92 0.07 -20.47
C GLU A 188 -3.99 0.17 -19.26
N PRO A 189 -2.94 -0.67 -19.17
CA PRO A 189 -1.97 -0.57 -18.11
C PRO A 189 -1.26 0.78 -18.21
N ARG A 190 -1.32 1.62 -17.18
CA ARG A 190 -0.41 2.77 -17.06
C ARG A 190 1.00 2.22 -16.95
N GLU A 191 1.89 2.63 -17.87
CA GLU A 191 3.32 2.44 -17.69
C GLU A 191 3.77 3.19 -16.42
N VAL A 192 3.90 2.46 -15.33
CA VAL A 192 4.46 3.00 -14.08
C VAL A 192 5.97 3.06 -14.27
N ASN A 193 6.50 4.27 -14.42
CA ASN A 193 7.93 4.62 -14.44
C ASN A 193 8.76 4.37 -15.70
N GLY A 194 8.20 4.20 -16.89
CA GLY A 194 9.02 4.28 -18.13
C GLY A 194 10.30 3.40 -18.17
N VAL A 195 10.47 2.49 -17.23
CA VAL A 195 11.52 1.49 -17.25
C VAL A 195 10.99 0.37 -18.13
N LYS A 196 11.41 0.37 -19.40
CA LYS A 196 11.24 -0.80 -20.26
C LYS A 196 11.83 -1.98 -19.50
N GLU A 197 11.02 -3.02 -19.25
CA GLU A 197 11.56 -4.30 -18.79
C GLU A 197 12.70 -4.68 -19.74
N PRO A 198 13.91 -4.97 -19.23
CA PRO A 198 14.98 -5.46 -20.08
C PRO A 198 14.51 -6.75 -20.72
N ASP A 199 14.68 -6.84 -22.04
CA ASP A 199 14.28 -7.99 -22.82
C ASP A 199 14.83 -9.27 -22.17
N ARG A 200 13.97 -10.21 -21.85
CA ARG A 200 14.33 -11.48 -21.17
C ARG A 200 15.50 -12.21 -21.87
N ALA A 201 15.65 -12.02 -23.19
CA ALA A 201 16.78 -12.52 -23.97
C ALA A 201 18.13 -11.89 -23.59
N GLN A 202 18.14 -10.69 -22.97
CA GLN A 202 19.37 -10.05 -22.48
C GLN A 202 19.77 -10.48 -21.08
N ILE A 203 18.84 -11.05 -20.30
CA ILE A 203 19.11 -11.52 -18.93
C ILE A 203 19.78 -12.91 -18.95
N GLU A 204 19.48 -13.74 -19.94
CA GLU A 204 20.11 -15.09 -20.08
C GLU A 204 21.58 -15.04 -20.48
N SER A 205 22.08 -13.89 -20.98
CA SER A 205 23.48 -13.68 -21.32
C SER A 205 24.29 -12.94 -20.24
N PHE A 206 23.71 -12.73 -19.05
CA PHE A 206 24.40 -12.02 -17.98
C PHE A 206 25.40 -12.94 -17.28
N ASP A 207 26.63 -12.96 -17.76
CA ASP A 207 27.73 -13.67 -17.15
C ASP A 207 28.19 -12.90 -15.91
N LYS A 208 27.99 -13.53 -14.73
CA LYS A 208 28.37 -12.93 -13.44
C LYS A 208 29.87 -12.64 -13.34
N GLU A 209 30.70 -13.38 -14.07
CA GLU A 209 32.15 -13.21 -14.08
C GLU A 209 32.56 -11.97 -14.88
N ASP A 210 31.89 -11.68 -15.99
CA ASP A 210 32.14 -10.49 -16.80
C ASP A 210 31.67 -9.19 -16.10
N TYR A 211 30.58 -9.25 -15.37
CA TYR A 211 30.13 -8.10 -14.54
C TYR A 211 31.06 -7.80 -13.40
N ALA A 212 31.54 -8.83 -12.71
CA ALA A 212 32.49 -8.66 -11.62
C ALA A 212 33.84 -8.09 -12.12
N ALA A 213 34.30 -8.55 -13.29
CA ALA A 213 35.54 -8.06 -13.90
C ALA A 213 35.43 -6.57 -14.28
N ARG A 214 34.33 -6.16 -14.93
CA ARG A 214 34.07 -4.74 -15.30
C ARG A 214 33.95 -3.84 -14.07
N LYS A 215 33.30 -4.32 -13.01
CA LYS A 215 33.16 -3.56 -11.75
C LYS A 215 34.47 -3.34 -11.05
N ILE A 216 35.36 -4.33 -11.09
CA ILE A 216 36.72 -4.24 -10.55
C ILE A 216 37.56 -3.26 -11.37
N GLU A 217 37.40 -3.23 -12.68
CA GLU A 217 38.14 -2.33 -13.59
C GLU A 217 37.67 -0.87 -13.38
N GLU A 218 36.35 -0.63 -13.25
CA GLU A 218 35.75 0.68 -12.95
C GLU A 218 36.23 1.23 -11.58
N LEU A 219 36.37 0.34 -10.57
CA LEU A 219 36.88 0.71 -9.26
C LEU A 219 38.39 1.02 -9.27
N LYS A 220 39.19 0.32 -10.12
CA LYS A 220 40.58 0.60 -10.30
C LYS A 220 40.84 1.91 -11.04
N GLU A 221 39.98 2.25 -12.00
CA GLU A 221 40.08 3.52 -12.75
C GLU A 221 39.71 4.72 -11.86
N LYS A 222 38.78 4.56 -10.93
CA LYS A 222 38.40 5.58 -9.92
C LYS A 222 39.42 5.68 -8.77
N ALA A 223 40.30 4.70 -8.59
CA ALA A 223 41.35 4.67 -7.55
C ALA A 223 42.70 5.22 -8.03
N GLN A 224 42.80 5.70 -9.28
CA GLN A 224 44.05 6.38 -9.71
C GLN A 224 44.07 7.81 -9.13
N PRO A 225 45.12 8.20 -8.43
CA PRO A 225 45.23 9.54 -7.85
C PRO A 225 45.29 10.59 -8.97
N GLN A 226 44.33 11.50 -8.97
CA GLN A 226 44.39 12.70 -9.82
C GLN A 226 45.57 13.55 -9.34
N LYS A 227 46.57 13.69 -10.18
CA LYS A 227 47.64 14.69 -9.97
C LYS A 227 47.04 16.07 -10.26
N GLU A 228 46.67 16.81 -9.23
CA GLU A 228 46.49 18.24 -9.35
C GLU A 228 47.84 18.93 -9.56
N VAL A 229 48.01 19.52 -10.72
CA VAL A 229 49.10 20.44 -10.97
C VAL A 229 48.64 21.80 -10.47
N VAL A 230 49.16 22.20 -9.32
CA VAL A 230 49.05 23.60 -8.85
C VAL A 230 50.22 24.36 -9.47
N GLU A 231 49.91 25.18 -10.50
CA GLU A 231 50.86 26.21 -10.94
C GLU A 231 50.87 27.35 -9.92
N GLU A 232 52.09 27.67 -9.46
CA GLU A 232 52.50 28.76 -8.58
C GLU A 232 52.80 28.36 -7.12
N THR A 233 53.91 27.76 -6.90
CA THR A 233 54.95 27.93 -5.89
C THR A 233 55.63 26.59 -5.66
N GLY A 234 56.82 26.44 -6.16
CA GLY A 234 57.62 25.21 -6.20
C GLY A 234 58.00 24.64 -4.86
N GLU A 235 57.10 24.02 -4.11
CA GLU A 235 57.40 23.14 -2.98
C GLU A 235 56.67 21.81 -3.12
N VAL A 236 57.45 20.74 -3.23
CA VAL A 236 57.02 19.35 -3.24
C VAL A 236 56.78 18.97 -1.78
N ILE A 237 55.54 18.56 -1.45
CA ILE A 237 55.26 17.93 -0.15
C ILE A 237 55.15 16.43 -0.37
N ASP A 238 55.99 15.69 0.36
CA ASP A 238 56.11 14.23 0.35
C ASP A 238 54.87 13.50 0.86
N GLU A 239 54.72 12.28 0.37
CA GLU A 239 53.67 11.28 0.59
C GLU A 239 53.33 11.06 2.08
N ILE A 240 52.02 11.06 2.36
CA ILE A 240 51.47 10.46 3.60
C ILE A 240 51.07 9.02 3.26
N THR A 241 51.81 8.06 3.83
CA THR A 241 51.54 6.63 3.73
C THR A 241 50.41 6.20 4.69
N ALA A 242 49.62 5.22 4.23
CA ALA A 242 48.41 4.70 4.88
C ALA A 242 48.73 3.78 6.10
N GLU A 243 49.46 4.25 7.09
CA GLU A 243 49.71 3.51 8.34
C GLU A 243 49.31 4.24 9.63
N ASP A 244 48.57 5.36 9.54
CA ASP A 244 48.17 6.15 10.72
C ASP A 244 46.64 6.27 10.89
N PHE A 245 45.90 5.14 10.67
CA PHE A 245 44.53 5.05 11.20
C PHE A 245 44.22 3.64 11.71
#